data_e38db8e008721c04ca986b8ccaf25b6e
#
_entry.id   e38db8e008721c04ca986b8ccaf25b6e
#
_cell.length_a   1.000
_cell.length_b   1.000
_cell.length_c   1.000
_cell.angle_alpha   90.00
_cell.angle_beta   90.00
_cell.angle_gamma   90.00
#
_symmetry.space_group_name_H-M   'P 1'
#
loop_
_entity.id
_entity.type
_entity.pdbx_description
1 polymer ?
#
loop_
_entity_poly.entity_id
_entity_poly.type
_entity_poly.pdbx_seq_one_letter_code
_entity_poly.pdbx_strand_id
1 'polypeptide(L)'
;MSLRARAEAPLCFDGQEEALPSAVVSIHDGLVAKRGFAPELSNERQEEITSRVLSVVVSAFCTVYGARPEQRFSDVFEQVTVFAVHLAKDHIFPDGNKRTTLVSALSILQLAGFTLDFEDANEPVCNGLYAWVLAAAASGKSNDELAAVLRNHKQEIACA
;
A
#
# COMPACT_ATOMS: atom_id res chain seq x y z
N MET A 1 -28.09 -1.82 1.61
CA MET A 1 -26.67 -1.40 1.61
C MET A 1 -26.46 -0.42 0.47
N SER A 2 -26.07 0.82 0.79
CA SER A 2 -25.83 1.86 -0.21
C SER A 2 -24.70 1.44 -1.15
N LEU A 3 -24.78 1.80 -2.45
CA LEU A 3 -23.72 1.60 -3.44
C LEU A 3 -22.36 2.17 -2.98
N ARG A 4 -22.37 3.29 -2.24
CA ARG A 4 -21.18 3.87 -1.61
C ARG A 4 -20.50 2.94 -0.60
N ALA A 5 -21.26 2.25 0.24
CA ALA A 5 -20.70 1.34 1.23
C ALA A 5 -20.00 0.12 0.60
N ARG A 6 -20.39 -0.29 -0.62
CA ARG A 6 -19.74 -1.37 -1.35
C ARG A 6 -18.41 -0.94 -1.99
N ALA A 7 -18.32 0.29 -2.47
CA ALA A 7 -17.09 0.79 -3.10
C ALA A 7 -15.96 0.99 -2.09
N GLU A 8 -16.28 1.33 -0.83
CA GLU A 8 -15.29 1.55 0.23
C GLU A 8 -14.97 0.28 1.04
N ALA A 9 -15.63 -0.84 0.77
CA ALA A 9 -15.41 -2.09 1.50
C ALA A 9 -13.95 -2.58 1.35
N PRO A 10 -13.39 -3.20 2.40
CA PRO A 10 -12.08 -3.82 2.30
C PRO A 10 -12.00 -4.84 1.17
N LEU A 11 -10.83 -4.91 0.54
CA LEU A 11 -10.53 -5.88 -0.51
C LEU A 11 -10.14 -7.22 0.11
N CYS A 12 -10.48 -8.32 -0.57
CA CYS A 12 -10.09 -9.67 -0.19
C CYS A 12 -9.41 -10.37 -1.38
N PHE A 13 -8.19 -10.85 -1.17
CA PHE A 13 -7.40 -11.55 -2.18
C PHE A 13 -7.18 -13.03 -1.85
N ASP A 14 -8.09 -13.64 -1.07
CA ASP A 14 -8.04 -15.08 -0.82
C ASP A 14 -8.05 -15.85 -2.16
N GLY A 15 -7.11 -16.78 -2.31
CA GLY A 15 -6.91 -17.54 -3.56
C GLY A 15 -6.09 -16.82 -4.63
N GLN A 16 -5.66 -15.58 -4.39
CA GLN A 16 -4.79 -14.77 -5.27
C GLN A 16 -3.63 -14.15 -4.49
N GLU A 17 -3.20 -14.80 -3.44
CA GLU A 17 -2.24 -14.28 -2.46
C GLU A 17 -0.90 -13.91 -3.10
N GLU A 18 -0.49 -14.58 -4.18
CA GLU A 18 0.80 -14.36 -4.84
C GLU A 18 0.80 -13.22 -5.87
N ALA A 19 -0.37 -12.80 -6.35
CA ALA A 19 -0.46 -11.80 -7.41
C ALA A 19 0.00 -10.41 -6.92
N LEU A 20 -0.42 -10.00 -5.73
CA LEU A 20 -0.09 -8.70 -5.17
C LEU A 20 1.38 -8.58 -4.74
N PRO A 21 2.00 -9.58 -4.07
CA PRO A 21 3.44 -9.54 -3.79
C PRO A 21 4.29 -9.38 -5.04
N SER A 22 3.97 -10.12 -6.11
CA SER A 22 4.66 -10.01 -7.39
C SER A 22 4.53 -8.59 -7.98
N ALA A 23 3.36 -7.98 -7.87
CA ALA A 23 3.15 -6.59 -8.30
C ALA A 23 3.97 -5.60 -7.48
N VAL A 24 4.01 -5.74 -6.15
CA VAL A 24 4.81 -4.88 -5.25
C VAL A 24 6.30 -4.98 -5.56
N VAL A 25 6.82 -6.20 -5.75
CA VAL A 25 8.23 -6.40 -6.14
C VAL A 25 8.51 -5.78 -7.51
N SER A 26 7.62 -5.94 -8.48
CA SER A 26 7.76 -5.32 -9.81
C SER A 26 7.74 -3.79 -9.76
N ILE A 27 6.92 -3.19 -8.90
CA ILE A 27 6.93 -1.74 -8.64
C ILE A 27 8.28 -1.31 -8.10
N HIS A 28 8.80 -2.02 -7.09
CA HIS A 28 10.10 -1.74 -6.51
C HIS A 28 11.20 -1.78 -7.57
N ASP A 29 11.27 -2.87 -8.34
CA ASP A 29 12.31 -3.08 -9.36
C ASP A 29 12.25 -2.00 -10.44
N GLY A 30 11.06 -1.60 -10.88
CA GLY A 30 10.87 -0.52 -11.82
C GLY A 30 11.32 0.85 -11.28
N LEU A 31 11.10 1.13 -9.99
CA LEU A 31 11.52 2.37 -9.34
C LEU A 31 13.04 2.44 -9.16
N VAL A 32 13.67 1.32 -8.82
CA VAL A 32 15.14 1.23 -8.63
C VAL A 32 15.85 1.28 -9.98
N ALA A 33 15.35 0.61 -11.00
CA ALA A 33 15.93 0.62 -12.35
C ALA A 33 16.01 2.03 -12.95
N LYS A 34 15.03 2.88 -12.71
CA LYS A 34 15.03 4.29 -13.16
C LYS A 34 16.15 5.14 -12.55
N ARG A 35 16.74 4.70 -11.43
CA ARG A 35 17.83 5.39 -10.74
C ARG A 35 19.22 4.88 -11.12
N GLY A 36 19.32 3.84 -11.94
CA GLY A 36 20.59 3.24 -12.34
C GLY A 36 21.28 2.40 -11.25
N PHE A 37 20.58 2.09 -10.16
CA PHE A 37 21.07 1.28 -9.04
C PHE A 37 20.10 0.12 -8.79
N ALA A 38 20.22 -0.94 -9.59
CA ALA A 38 19.68 -2.24 -9.20
C ALA A 38 20.85 -3.05 -8.62
N PRO A 39 20.95 -3.25 -7.30
CA PRO A 39 21.91 -4.20 -6.76
C PRO A 39 21.55 -5.58 -7.30
N GLU A 40 22.52 -6.31 -7.83
CA GLU A 40 22.35 -7.73 -8.12
C GLU A 40 22.13 -8.46 -6.80
N LEU A 41 20.89 -8.86 -6.55
CA LEU A 41 20.54 -9.65 -5.38
C LEU A 41 20.69 -11.14 -5.69
N SER A 42 21.22 -11.89 -4.74
CA SER A 42 21.20 -13.37 -4.84
C SER A 42 19.76 -13.89 -4.89
N ASN A 43 19.55 -15.07 -5.48
CA ASN A 43 18.24 -15.71 -5.55
C ASN A 43 17.63 -15.87 -4.14
N GLU A 44 18.43 -16.27 -3.16
CA GLU A 44 18.02 -16.41 -1.75
C GLU A 44 17.49 -15.07 -1.17
N ARG A 45 18.16 -13.96 -1.50
CA ARG A 45 17.72 -12.64 -1.05
C ARG A 45 16.43 -12.21 -1.74
N GLN A 46 16.25 -12.53 -3.01
CA GLN A 46 15.00 -12.26 -3.75
C GLN A 46 13.84 -13.07 -3.18
N GLU A 47 14.05 -14.34 -2.86
CA GLU A 47 13.05 -15.20 -2.23
C GLU A 47 12.67 -14.68 -0.83
N GLU A 48 13.63 -14.24 -0.03
CA GLU A 48 13.38 -13.63 1.27
C GLU A 48 12.52 -12.37 1.14
N ILE A 49 12.85 -11.47 0.21
CA ILE A 49 12.09 -10.25 -0.05
C ILE A 49 10.65 -10.61 -0.44
N THR A 50 10.46 -11.52 -1.38
CA THR A 50 9.13 -11.93 -1.85
C THR A 50 8.31 -12.55 -0.70
N SER A 51 8.93 -13.38 0.12
CA SER A 51 8.28 -13.99 1.29
C SER A 51 7.85 -12.95 2.32
N ARG A 52 8.68 -11.95 2.58
CA ARG A 52 8.34 -10.86 3.52
C ARG A 52 7.21 -9.97 2.97
N VAL A 53 7.23 -9.64 1.68
CA VAL A 53 6.12 -8.91 1.03
C VAL A 53 4.83 -9.74 1.08
N LEU A 54 4.90 -11.05 0.81
CA LEU A 54 3.75 -11.95 0.93
C LEU A 54 3.15 -11.91 2.35
N SER A 55 3.98 -11.94 3.39
CA SER A 55 3.52 -11.85 4.77
C SER A 55 2.74 -10.55 5.04
N VAL A 56 3.22 -9.42 4.56
CA VAL A 56 2.53 -8.12 4.68
C VAL A 56 1.21 -8.13 3.92
N VAL A 57 1.19 -8.65 2.70
CA VAL A 57 -0.02 -8.75 1.87
C VAL A 57 -1.07 -9.65 2.52
N VAL A 58 -0.70 -10.85 2.94
CA VAL A 58 -1.61 -11.81 3.58
C VAL A 58 -2.21 -11.18 4.84
N SER A 59 -1.41 -10.52 5.67
CA SER A 59 -1.88 -9.89 6.90
C SER A 59 -2.93 -8.80 6.66
N ALA A 60 -2.88 -8.09 5.54
CA ALA A 60 -3.81 -7.00 5.24
C ALA A 60 -5.00 -7.44 4.36
N PHE A 61 -4.79 -8.33 3.40
CA PHE A 61 -5.76 -8.57 2.32
C PHE A 61 -6.35 -9.99 2.27
N CYS A 62 -5.90 -10.89 3.13
CA CYS A 62 -6.42 -12.26 3.15
C CYS A 62 -7.13 -12.58 4.47
N THR A 63 -7.83 -13.70 4.50
CA THR A 63 -8.41 -14.24 5.73
C THR A 63 -7.29 -14.68 6.69
N VAL A 64 -7.30 -14.16 7.91
CA VAL A 64 -6.31 -14.44 8.96
C VAL A 64 -7.05 -14.95 10.20
N TYR A 65 -6.67 -16.13 10.69
CA TYR A 65 -7.32 -16.80 11.81
C TYR A 65 -8.85 -16.89 11.68
N GLY A 66 -9.33 -17.13 10.45
CA GLY A 66 -10.76 -17.24 10.14
C GLY A 66 -11.50 -15.90 10.01
N ALA A 67 -10.84 -14.77 10.27
CA ALA A 67 -11.41 -13.43 10.09
C ALA A 67 -11.06 -12.86 8.71
N ARG A 68 -12.08 -12.57 7.91
CA ARG A 68 -11.94 -11.92 6.60
C ARG A 68 -11.57 -10.44 6.74
N PRO A 69 -10.98 -9.80 5.72
CA PRO A 69 -10.68 -8.37 5.76
C PRO A 69 -11.86 -7.48 6.17
N GLU A 70 -13.07 -7.78 5.69
CA GLU A 70 -14.28 -7.01 6.03
C GLU A 70 -14.68 -7.09 7.52
N GLN A 71 -14.18 -8.08 8.23
CA GLN A 71 -14.38 -8.23 9.68
C GLN A 71 -13.30 -7.54 10.51
N ARG A 72 -12.16 -7.21 9.90
CA ARG A 72 -10.99 -6.64 10.56
C ARG A 72 -10.78 -5.16 10.30
N PHE A 73 -11.26 -4.67 9.17
CA PHE A 73 -11.11 -3.28 8.73
C PHE A 73 -12.46 -2.65 8.49
N SER A 74 -12.61 -1.38 8.83
CA SER A 74 -13.84 -0.62 8.61
C SER A 74 -14.07 -0.29 7.13
N ASP A 75 -12.99 -0.04 6.38
CA ASP A 75 -13.01 0.28 4.96
C ASP A 75 -11.63 0.01 4.30
N VAL A 76 -11.57 0.22 3.00
CA VAL A 76 -10.35 0.05 2.21
C VAL A 76 -9.24 1.04 2.61
N PHE A 77 -9.58 2.22 3.12
CA PHE A 77 -8.59 3.23 3.51
C PHE A 77 -7.84 2.82 4.77
N GLU A 78 -8.55 2.27 5.76
CA GLU A 78 -7.92 1.66 6.93
C GLU A 78 -7.05 0.47 6.54
N GLN A 79 -7.56 -0.41 5.68
CA GLN A 79 -6.85 -1.59 5.18
C GLN A 79 -5.55 -1.21 4.46
N VAL A 80 -5.61 -0.27 3.51
CA VAL A 80 -4.45 0.21 2.76
C VAL A 80 -3.45 0.91 3.68
N THR A 81 -3.92 1.64 4.69
CA THR A 81 -3.07 2.27 5.69
C THR A 81 -2.29 1.23 6.49
N VAL A 82 -2.93 0.18 6.98
CA VAL A 82 -2.26 -0.90 7.72
C VAL A 82 -1.22 -1.59 6.84
N PHE A 83 -1.56 -1.90 5.59
CA PHE A 83 -0.62 -2.44 4.60
C PHE A 83 0.60 -1.53 4.41
N ALA A 84 0.36 -0.24 4.18
CA ALA A 84 1.43 0.74 3.93
C ALA A 84 2.34 0.93 5.14
N VAL A 85 1.78 0.98 6.35
CA VAL A 85 2.55 1.10 7.60
C VAL A 85 3.48 -0.10 7.78
N HIS A 86 2.99 -1.32 7.57
CA HIS A 86 3.82 -2.53 7.66
C HIS A 86 4.91 -2.52 6.59
N LEU A 87 4.55 -2.27 5.33
CA LEU A 87 5.50 -2.28 4.23
C LEU A 87 6.62 -1.22 4.40
N ALA A 88 6.26 -0.03 4.89
CA ALA A 88 7.22 1.06 5.11
C ALA A 88 8.16 0.81 6.29
N LYS A 89 7.66 0.19 7.38
CA LYS A 89 8.43 -0.05 8.61
C LYS A 89 9.33 -1.27 8.55
N ASP A 90 8.95 -2.29 7.81
CA ASP A 90 9.67 -3.56 7.81
C ASP A 90 11.01 -3.52 7.07
N HIS A 91 11.31 -2.42 6.37
CA HIS A 91 12.56 -2.25 5.62
C HIS A 91 12.91 -3.49 4.77
N ILE A 92 11.92 -3.98 4.01
CA ILE A 92 12.01 -5.24 3.26
C ILE A 92 13.04 -5.12 2.13
N PHE A 93 13.03 -3.98 1.44
CA PHE A 93 13.92 -3.71 0.33
C PHE A 93 15.21 -3.01 0.81
N PRO A 94 16.35 -3.23 0.14
CA PRO A 94 17.60 -2.52 0.45
C PRO A 94 17.48 -1.00 0.32
N ASP A 95 16.70 -0.52 -0.65
CA ASP A 95 16.38 0.90 -0.88
C ASP A 95 14.97 1.03 -1.49
N GLY A 96 14.45 2.24 -1.51
CA GLY A 96 13.18 2.56 -2.17
C GLY A 96 11.92 2.17 -1.40
N ASN A 97 12.02 1.74 -0.13
CA ASN A 97 10.87 1.27 0.66
C ASN A 97 9.70 2.27 0.68
N LYS A 98 9.94 3.55 0.95
CA LYS A 98 8.88 4.56 1.03
C LYS A 98 8.17 4.78 -0.32
N ARG A 99 8.93 4.81 -1.42
CA ARG A 99 8.35 4.97 -2.76
C ARG A 99 7.54 3.75 -3.18
N THR A 100 8.11 2.57 -2.95
CA THR A 100 7.41 1.31 -3.23
C THR A 100 6.11 1.23 -2.43
N THR A 101 6.15 1.60 -1.15
CA THR A 101 4.97 1.66 -0.30
C THR A 101 3.91 2.63 -0.86
N LEU A 102 4.31 3.85 -1.21
CA LEU A 102 3.38 4.85 -1.72
C LEU A 102 2.75 4.41 -3.04
N VAL A 103 3.55 3.98 -4.02
CA VAL A 103 3.03 3.56 -5.33
C VAL A 103 2.15 2.32 -5.20
N SER A 104 2.51 1.37 -4.34
CA SER A 104 1.69 0.18 -4.08
C SER A 104 0.35 0.55 -3.43
N ALA A 105 0.35 1.44 -2.44
CA ALA A 105 -0.87 1.91 -1.78
C ALA A 105 -1.81 2.63 -2.76
N LEU A 106 -1.28 3.52 -3.59
CA LEU A 106 -2.05 4.20 -4.63
C LEU A 106 -2.63 3.23 -5.66
N SER A 107 -1.86 2.24 -6.08
CA SER A 107 -2.31 1.22 -7.04
C SER A 107 -3.46 0.38 -6.46
N ILE A 108 -3.39 0.01 -5.18
CA ILE A 108 -4.46 -0.72 -4.51
C ILE A 108 -5.72 0.14 -4.38
N LEU A 109 -5.61 1.41 -4.04
CA LEU A 109 -6.76 2.33 -4.01
C LEU A 109 -7.38 2.48 -5.41
N GLN A 110 -6.58 2.52 -6.48
CA GLN A 110 -7.10 2.52 -7.85
C GLN A 110 -7.88 1.25 -8.18
N LEU A 111 -7.43 0.08 -7.75
CA LEU A 111 -8.18 -1.17 -7.88
C LEU A 111 -9.53 -1.11 -7.15
N ALA A 112 -9.60 -0.40 -6.03
CA ALA A 112 -10.83 -0.16 -5.28
C ALA A 112 -11.73 0.94 -5.90
N GLY A 113 -11.28 1.64 -6.94
CA GLY A 113 -12.01 2.70 -7.63
C GLY A 113 -11.76 4.10 -7.11
N PHE A 114 -10.64 4.34 -6.42
CA PHE A 114 -10.29 5.63 -5.84
C PHE A 114 -8.96 6.19 -6.34
N THR A 115 -8.92 7.50 -6.52
CA THR A 115 -7.70 8.31 -6.58
C THR A 115 -7.65 9.25 -5.38
N LEU A 116 -6.50 9.86 -5.16
CA LEU A 116 -6.31 10.82 -4.08
C LEU A 116 -6.03 12.21 -4.68
N ASP A 117 -6.74 13.20 -4.19
CA ASP A 117 -6.54 14.61 -4.53
C ASP A 117 -5.63 15.26 -3.49
N PHE A 118 -4.34 15.29 -3.79
CA PHE A 118 -3.34 16.04 -3.06
C PHE A 118 -2.77 17.12 -3.95
N GLU A 119 -2.41 18.27 -3.36
CA GLU A 119 -1.64 19.26 -4.08
C GLU A 119 -0.31 18.67 -4.55
N ASP A 120 -0.12 18.69 -5.87
CA ASP A 120 1.10 18.23 -6.51
C ASP A 120 2.17 19.33 -6.41
N ALA A 121 2.87 19.36 -5.29
CA ALA A 121 3.97 20.27 -5.08
C ALA A 121 5.28 19.62 -5.53
N ASN A 122 6.07 20.34 -6.33
CA ASN A 122 7.38 19.90 -6.80
C ASN A 122 8.40 19.71 -5.66
N GLU A 123 8.21 20.41 -4.54
CA GLU A 123 9.06 20.25 -3.36
C GLU A 123 8.55 19.12 -2.47
N PRO A 124 9.38 18.12 -2.12
CA PRO A 124 8.96 16.99 -1.29
C PRO A 124 8.33 17.39 0.03
N VAL A 125 8.79 18.49 0.62
CA VAL A 125 8.30 19.00 1.92
C VAL A 125 6.85 19.48 1.83
N CYS A 126 6.42 19.95 0.67
CA CYS A 126 5.06 20.45 0.42
C CYS A 126 4.13 19.40 -0.20
N ASN A 127 4.66 18.21 -0.56
CA ASN A 127 3.88 17.16 -1.19
C ASN A 127 3.14 16.34 -0.14
N GLY A 128 1.81 16.36 -0.16
CA GLY A 128 0.97 15.68 0.82
C GLY A 128 1.11 14.15 0.80
N LEU A 129 1.32 13.54 -0.36
CA LEU A 129 1.57 12.10 -0.50
C LEU A 129 2.90 11.70 0.12
N TYR A 130 3.94 12.51 -0.09
CA TYR A 130 5.25 12.27 0.52
C TYR A 130 5.18 12.42 2.04
N ALA A 131 4.50 13.45 2.54
CA ALA A 131 4.27 13.65 3.97
C ALA A 131 3.51 12.46 4.60
N TRP A 132 2.50 11.93 3.90
CA TRP A 132 1.74 10.77 4.35
C TRP A 132 2.62 9.53 4.47
N VAL A 133 3.42 9.20 3.46
CA VAL A 133 4.28 8.00 3.52
C VAL A 133 5.41 8.14 4.55
N LEU A 134 5.92 9.35 4.77
CA LEU A 134 6.87 9.61 5.86
C LEU A 134 6.23 9.36 7.21
N ALA A 135 4.98 9.81 7.41
CA ALA A 135 4.24 9.57 8.65
C ALA A 135 3.91 8.08 8.84
N ALA A 136 3.61 7.35 7.76
CA ALA A 136 3.40 5.91 7.81
C ALA A 136 4.68 5.14 8.22
N ALA A 137 5.84 5.60 7.75
CA ALA A 137 7.14 5.01 8.12
C ALA A 137 7.59 5.39 9.54
N ALA A 138 7.15 6.54 10.05
CA ALA A 138 7.42 7.00 11.40
C ALA A 138 6.33 6.51 12.37
N SER A 139 6.63 6.47 13.67
CA SER A 139 5.65 6.04 14.68
C SER A 139 4.84 7.21 15.27
N GLY A 140 4.81 8.37 14.59
CA GLY A 140 4.25 9.61 15.12
C GLY A 140 2.74 9.77 14.94
N LYS A 141 2.09 8.97 14.08
CA LYS A 141 0.63 9.01 13.84
C LYS A 141 0.04 7.62 13.96
N SER A 142 -1.20 7.54 14.44
CA SER A 142 -1.97 6.30 14.49
C SER A 142 -2.45 5.90 13.09
N ASN A 143 -2.81 4.61 12.93
CA ASN A 143 -3.40 4.12 11.69
C ASN A 143 -4.73 4.85 11.39
N ASP A 144 -5.51 5.20 12.41
CA ASP A 144 -6.77 5.93 12.24
C ASP A 144 -6.54 7.34 11.70
N GLU A 145 -5.52 8.06 12.20
CA GLU A 145 -5.14 9.38 11.68
C GLU A 145 -4.67 9.32 10.24
N LEU A 146 -3.86 8.32 9.89
CA LEU A 146 -3.37 8.12 8.53
C LEU A 146 -4.50 7.72 7.56
N ALA A 147 -5.40 6.85 7.98
CA ALA A 147 -6.57 6.46 7.19
C ALA A 147 -7.53 7.64 6.98
N ALA A 148 -7.71 8.50 7.99
CA ALA A 148 -8.53 9.71 7.88
C ALA A 148 -7.99 10.66 6.80
N VAL A 149 -6.67 10.79 6.66
CA VAL A 149 -6.05 11.58 5.58
C VAL A 149 -6.46 11.03 4.22
N LEU A 150 -6.39 9.72 4.00
CA LEU A 150 -6.79 9.11 2.73
C LEU A 150 -8.29 9.32 2.45
N ARG A 151 -9.15 9.13 3.44
CA ARG A 151 -10.60 9.36 3.30
C ARG A 151 -10.93 10.80 2.92
N ASN A 152 -10.23 11.76 3.50
CA ASN A 152 -10.47 13.19 3.25
C ASN A 152 -10.03 13.65 1.86
N HIS A 153 -9.08 12.93 1.23
CA HIS A 153 -8.54 13.26 -0.09
C HIS A 153 -9.01 12.32 -1.21
N LYS A 154 -9.92 11.40 -0.90
CA LYS A 154 -10.42 10.44 -1.89
C LYS A 154 -11.24 11.10 -2.99
N GLN A 155 -11.05 10.64 -4.22
CA GLN A 155 -11.91 10.90 -5.37
C GLN A 155 -12.32 9.57 -6.00
N GLU A 156 -13.60 9.40 -6.27
CA GLU A 156 -14.10 8.23 -6.99
C GLU A 156 -13.67 8.31 -8.46
N ILE A 157 -13.13 7.21 -8.99
CA ILE A 157 -12.86 7.10 -10.43
C ILE A 157 -14.21 6.93 -11.12
N ALA A 158 -14.54 7.88 -12.01
CA ALA A 158 -15.76 7.77 -12.82
C ALA A 158 -15.66 6.50 -13.69
N CYS A 159 -16.64 5.61 -13.56
CA CYS A 159 -16.80 4.51 -14.51
C CYS A 159 -17.13 5.13 -15.88
N ALA A 160 -16.21 4.94 -16.80
CA ALA A 160 -16.46 5.28 -18.21
C ALA A 160 -17.50 4.35 -18.82
#